data_bf31fc55d38bcc61496627039317467d
#
_entry.id   bf31fc55d38bcc61496627039317467d
#
_cell.length_a   1.000
_cell.length_b   1.000
_cell.length_c   1.000
_cell.angle_alpha   90.00
_cell.angle_beta   90.00
_cell.angle_gamma   90.00
#
_symmetry.space_group_name_H-M   'P 1'
#
loop_
_entity.id
_entity.type
_entity.pdbx_description
1 polymer ?
#
loop_
_entity_poly.entity_id
_entity_poly.type
_entity_poly.pdbx_seq_one_letter_code
_entity_poly.pdbx_strand_id
1 'polypeptide(L)'
;VAISRDILKELALEAGVDQAGVTTAKPLTYMKERLEKRKKENRVTPFEESDASLRLDPGRQLKKARSIITVAVPYAPPDHPAPNGRSEPAGEVARCARGLDYHILVEELSRKVVEKLKQEINPTFAYRILCDRSPLLERELTRNSGLGLIGENCTLINPIYGSYTALGTILVDMDIEPDQPEDGFCQKCGKCREACPTGALAAPYIINPNLCLSYLTQAPGIFPRELRPLLGRQVYGCDICQESCPLNRDITSSPFPEMAFSYFPAEPLLMPLLRITQKEYKSTIGLTSAGWRGKTTLQRNAVIAMGNIKDPSSVRSLTALLENDPRPVIRAHAAWALGRIRTEKALFALEKSDQNEPEADVRAETKAALEGR
;
A
#
# COMPACT_ATOMS: atom_id res chain seq x y z
N VAL A 1 -34.29 -10.39 -17.87
CA VAL A 1 -33.23 -10.57 -18.86
C VAL A 1 -31.96 -9.95 -18.26
N ALA A 2 -30.82 -10.65 -18.31
CA ALA A 2 -29.57 -10.11 -17.83
C ALA A 2 -29.10 -8.97 -18.77
N ILE A 3 -28.47 -7.95 -18.19
CA ILE A 3 -27.85 -6.86 -18.95
C ILE A 3 -26.58 -7.42 -19.60
N SER A 4 -26.33 -7.07 -20.86
CA SER A 4 -25.08 -7.43 -21.54
C SER A 4 -23.88 -6.77 -20.84
N ARG A 5 -22.80 -7.53 -20.65
CA ARG A 5 -21.53 -6.99 -20.16
C ARG A 5 -20.92 -5.95 -21.10
N ASP A 6 -21.19 -6.06 -22.41
CA ASP A 6 -20.66 -5.12 -23.40
C ASP A 6 -21.33 -3.74 -23.22
N ILE A 7 -22.64 -3.69 -22.99
CA ILE A 7 -23.34 -2.45 -22.63
C ILE A 7 -22.75 -1.84 -21.36
N LEU A 8 -22.48 -2.67 -20.32
CA LEU A 8 -21.85 -2.15 -19.11
C LEU A 8 -20.48 -1.52 -19.40
N LYS A 9 -19.64 -2.18 -20.21
CA LYS A 9 -18.30 -1.68 -20.56
C LYS A 9 -18.36 -0.37 -21.33
N GLU A 10 -19.31 -0.22 -22.25
CA GLU A 10 -19.58 1.04 -22.94
C GLU A 10 -19.95 2.16 -21.97
N LEU A 11 -20.91 1.91 -21.06
CA LEU A 11 -21.32 2.88 -20.06
C LEU A 11 -20.19 3.22 -19.06
N ALA A 12 -19.36 2.24 -18.71
CA ALA A 12 -18.18 2.47 -17.87
C ALA A 12 -17.15 3.35 -18.59
N LEU A 13 -16.90 3.10 -19.88
CA LEU A 13 -16.01 3.92 -20.70
C LEU A 13 -16.49 5.36 -20.81
N GLU A 14 -17.80 5.58 -21.04
CA GLU A 14 -18.41 6.91 -21.02
C GLU A 14 -18.30 7.59 -19.65
N ALA A 15 -18.28 6.81 -18.55
CA ALA A 15 -18.04 7.31 -17.20
C ALA A 15 -16.56 7.62 -16.92
N GLY A 16 -15.65 7.36 -17.89
CA GLY A 16 -14.20 7.54 -17.74
C GLY A 16 -13.46 6.34 -17.17
N VAL A 17 -14.06 5.15 -17.18
CA VAL A 17 -13.46 3.90 -16.70
C VAL A 17 -13.26 2.93 -17.88
N ASP A 18 -12.01 2.78 -18.32
CA ASP A 18 -11.64 1.89 -19.41
C ASP A 18 -11.42 0.43 -19.00
N GLN A 19 -11.23 0.21 -17.70
CA GLN A 19 -11.03 -1.13 -17.13
C GLN A 19 -12.19 -1.46 -16.18
N ALA A 20 -13.31 -1.91 -16.73
CA ALA A 20 -14.47 -2.42 -16.01
C ALA A 20 -14.77 -3.86 -16.42
N GLY A 21 -15.14 -4.69 -15.46
CA GLY A 21 -15.54 -6.08 -15.68
C GLY A 21 -16.60 -6.53 -14.69
N VAL A 22 -17.22 -7.67 -14.97
CA VAL A 22 -18.36 -8.18 -14.19
C VAL A 22 -18.07 -9.58 -13.67
N THR A 23 -18.41 -9.84 -12.41
CA THR A 23 -18.50 -11.19 -11.86
C THR A 23 -19.80 -11.40 -11.10
N THR A 24 -20.11 -12.63 -10.75
CA THR A 24 -21.30 -12.96 -9.97
C THR A 24 -21.12 -12.61 -8.49
N ALA A 25 -22.22 -12.24 -7.82
CA ALA A 25 -22.21 -12.01 -6.37
C ALA A 25 -22.33 -13.31 -5.55
N LYS A 26 -21.98 -14.46 -6.13
CA LYS A 26 -21.94 -15.73 -5.40
C LYS A 26 -20.79 -15.74 -4.38
N PRO A 27 -20.99 -16.39 -3.22
CA PRO A 27 -19.93 -16.54 -2.23
C PRO A 27 -18.68 -17.23 -2.81
N LEU A 28 -17.49 -16.72 -2.48
CA LEU A 28 -16.19 -17.25 -2.90
C LEU A 28 -15.78 -18.48 -2.03
N THR A 29 -16.63 -19.49 -1.97
CA THR A 29 -16.46 -20.66 -1.07
C THR A 29 -15.15 -21.39 -1.28
N TYR A 30 -14.63 -21.43 -2.51
CA TYR A 30 -13.35 -22.05 -2.87
C TYR A 30 -12.13 -21.35 -2.21
N MET A 31 -12.28 -20.12 -1.71
CA MET A 31 -11.23 -19.40 -1.00
C MET A 31 -11.19 -19.69 0.51
N LYS A 32 -12.19 -20.42 1.03
CA LYS A 32 -12.33 -20.68 2.48
C LYS A 32 -11.10 -21.35 3.08
N GLU A 33 -10.68 -22.46 2.51
CA GLU A 33 -9.52 -23.22 2.99
C GLU A 33 -8.25 -22.37 2.99
N ARG A 34 -8.05 -21.55 1.95
CA ARG A 34 -6.90 -20.63 1.85
C ARG A 34 -6.90 -19.59 2.98
N LEU A 35 -8.05 -19.01 3.33
CA LEU A 35 -8.18 -18.07 4.44
C LEU A 35 -7.93 -18.74 5.78
N GLU A 36 -8.49 -19.92 6.02
CA GLU A 36 -8.29 -20.71 7.24
C GLU A 36 -6.81 -21.09 7.41
N LYS A 37 -6.15 -21.54 6.34
CA LYS A 37 -4.72 -21.87 6.34
C LYS A 37 -3.87 -20.62 6.68
N ARG A 38 -4.17 -19.46 6.08
CA ARG A 38 -3.47 -18.20 6.40
C ARG A 38 -3.59 -17.85 7.89
N LYS A 39 -4.79 -17.99 8.46
CA LYS A 39 -5.05 -17.71 9.88
C LYS A 39 -4.29 -18.69 10.77
N LYS A 40 -4.34 -20.00 10.48
CA LYS A 40 -3.61 -21.04 11.21
C LYS A 40 -2.10 -20.82 11.20
N GLU A 41 -1.55 -20.34 10.09
CA GLU A 41 -0.12 -20.05 9.93
C GLU A 41 0.27 -18.64 10.39
N ASN A 42 -0.61 -17.92 11.08
CA ASN A 42 -0.39 -16.55 11.56
C ASN A 42 0.04 -15.56 10.43
N ARG A 43 -0.48 -15.76 9.21
CA ARG A 43 -0.22 -14.91 8.04
C ARG A 43 -1.38 -13.94 7.78
N VAL A 44 -1.78 -13.24 8.84
CA VAL A 44 -2.83 -12.22 8.85
C VAL A 44 -2.34 -10.99 9.59
N THR A 45 -2.93 -9.84 9.32
CA THR A 45 -2.59 -8.57 9.99
C THR A 45 -3.85 -7.94 10.59
N PRO A 46 -3.71 -7.01 11.54
CA PRO A 46 -4.84 -6.24 12.07
C PRO A 46 -5.57 -5.37 11.04
N PHE A 47 -5.05 -5.23 9.82
CA PHE A 47 -5.71 -4.47 8.74
C PHE A 47 -6.72 -5.32 7.97
N GLU A 48 -6.72 -6.63 8.16
CA GLU A 48 -7.62 -7.54 7.48
C GLU A 48 -8.86 -7.84 8.36
N GLU A 49 -10.02 -7.99 7.72
CA GLU A 49 -11.21 -8.54 8.39
C GLU A 49 -10.92 -9.97 8.86
N SER A 50 -11.21 -10.23 10.13
CA SER A 50 -10.97 -11.54 10.76
C SER A 50 -12.07 -12.57 10.49
N ASP A 51 -13.30 -12.11 10.21
CA ASP A 51 -14.45 -12.98 9.88
C ASP A 51 -14.40 -13.40 8.41
N ALA A 52 -14.05 -14.67 8.19
CA ALA A 52 -14.00 -15.24 6.86
C ALA A 52 -15.36 -15.19 6.13
N SER A 53 -16.49 -15.22 6.85
CA SER A 53 -17.81 -15.15 6.24
C SER A 53 -18.09 -13.79 5.61
N LEU A 54 -17.63 -12.70 6.23
CA LEU A 54 -17.70 -11.35 5.67
C LEU A 54 -16.79 -11.18 4.45
N ARG A 55 -15.67 -11.90 4.44
CA ARG A 55 -14.71 -11.84 3.32
C ARG A 55 -15.17 -12.63 2.10
N LEU A 56 -15.91 -13.70 2.30
CA LEU A 56 -16.28 -14.65 1.27
C LEU A 56 -17.66 -14.37 0.65
N ASP A 57 -18.56 -13.70 1.38
CA ASP A 57 -19.96 -13.55 0.97
C ASP A 57 -20.33 -12.10 0.65
N PRO A 58 -20.38 -11.71 -0.64
CA PRO A 58 -20.82 -10.39 -1.06
C PRO A 58 -22.25 -10.03 -0.59
N GLY A 59 -23.12 -11.02 -0.40
CA GLY A 59 -24.47 -10.83 0.12
C GLY A 59 -24.52 -10.24 1.52
N ARG A 60 -23.44 -10.35 2.29
CA ARG A 60 -23.27 -9.68 3.58
C ARG A 60 -23.02 -8.17 3.44
N GLN A 61 -22.56 -7.72 2.30
CA GLN A 61 -22.31 -6.30 2.02
C GLN A 61 -23.52 -5.60 1.36
N LEU A 62 -24.23 -6.34 0.50
CA LEU A 62 -25.48 -5.90 -0.09
C LEU A 62 -26.44 -7.09 -0.16
N LYS A 63 -27.55 -7.02 0.62
CA LYS A 63 -28.61 -8.03 0.53
C LYS A 63 -29.17 -8.08 -0.89
N LYS A 64 -29.33 -9.29 -1.42
CA LYS A 64 -29.81 -9.56 -2.78
C LYS A 64 -28.84 -9.10 -3.89
N ALA A 65 -27.55 -8.85 -3.59
CA ALA A 65 -26.56 -8.65 -4.64
C ALA A 65 -26.59 -9.83 -5.63
N ARG A 66 -26.63 -9.52 -6.92
CA ARG A 66 -26.69 -10.50 -8.03
C ARG A 66 -25.42 -10.45 -8.87
N SER A 67 -24.92 -9.25 -9.13
CA SER A 67 -23.68 -9.04 -9.87
C SER A 67 -22.74 -8.11 -9.12
N ILE A 68 -21.47 -8.21 -9.45
CA ILE A 68 -20.40 -7.34 -8.96
C ILE A 68 -19.71 -6.77 -10.18
N ILE A 69 -19.70 -5.44 -10.27
CA ILE A 69 -18.90 -4.71 -11.24
C ILE A 69 -17.59 -4.38 -10.54
N THR A 70 -16.46 -4.72 -11.15
CA THR A 70 -15.15 -4.30 -10.67
C THR A 70 -14.55 -3.29 -11.62
N VAL A 71 -13.79 -2.34 -11.06
CA VAL A 71 -13.04 -1.35 -11.83
C VAL A 71 -11.57 -1.41 -11.40
N ALA A 72 -10.67 -1.24 -12.36
CA ALA A 72 -9.24 -1.15 -12.10
C ALA A 72 -8.74 0.22 -12.57
N VAL A 73 -8.44 1.10 -11.61
CA VAL A 73 -8.04 2.49 -11.85
C VAL A 73 -6.53 2.61 -11.76
N PRO A 74 -5.81 2.92 -12.85
CA PRO A 74 -4.37 3.02 -12.82
C PRO A 74 -3.89 4.23 -12.03
N TYR A 75 -2.83 4.02 -11.21
CA TYR A 75 -2.21 5.08 -10.41
C TYR A 75 -0.74 5.32 -10.72
N ALA A 76 -0.13 4.55 -11.63
CA ALA A 76 1.27 4.77 -11.98
C ALA A 76 1.45 6.12 -12.69
N PRO A 77 2.13 7.11 -12.09
CA PRO A 77 2.50 8.31 -12.81
C PRO A 77 3.55 7.96 -13.88
N PRO A 78 3.74 8.83 -14.89
CA PRO A 78 4.89 8.75 -15.77
C PRO A 78 6.18 8.67 -14.95
N ASP A 79 7.13 7.83 -15.37
CA ASP A 79 8.43 7.77 -14.71
C ASP A 79 9.18 9.08 -14.92
N HIS A 80 9.34 9.84 -13.86
CA HIS A 80 10.27 10.96 -13.82
C HIS A 80 11.55 10.48 -13.16
N PRO A 81 12.69 10.47 -13.87
CA PRO A 81 13.95 10.11 -13.25
C PRO A 81 14.23 11.07 -12.07
N ALA A 82 14.67 10.49 -10.95
CA ALA A 82 15.10 11.30 -9.83
C ALA A 82 16.22 12.26 -10.26
N PRO A 83 16.24 13.50 -9.76
CA PRO A 83 17.33 14.42 -10.06
C PRO A 83 18.68 13.79 -9.67
N ASN A 84 19.56 13.63 -10.64
CA ASN A 84 20.92 13.16 -10.39
C ASN A 84 21.65 14.16 -9.47
N GLY A 85 22.45 13.65 -8.50
CA GLY A 85 23.37 14.48 -7.71
C GLY A 85 22.78 15.06 -6.42
N ARG A 86 21.77 14.44 -5.79
CA ARG A 86 21.32 14.87 -4.45
C ARG A 86 22.40 14.65 -3.41
N SER A 87 22.72 15.71 -2.66
CA SER A 87 23.66 15.69 -1.53
C SER A 87 22.98 15.37 -0.19
N GLU A 88 21.66 15.37 -0.11
CA GLU A 88 20.89 15.19 1.12
C GLU A 88 20.20 13.83 1.17
N PRO A 89 20.10 13.19 2.37
CA PRO A 89 19.40 11.93 2.54
C PRO A 89 17.93 12.02 2.10
N ALA A 90 17.54 11.12 1.18
CA ALA A 90 16.19 11.00 0.66
C ALA A 90 15.63 9.60 0.89
N GLY A 91 14.32 9.53 1.16
CA GLY A 91 13.57 8.29 1.30
C GLY A 91 12.98 7.82 -0.02
N GLU A 92 12.12 6.81 0.06
CA GLU A 92 11.35 6.26 -1.07
C GLU A 92 9.88 6.12 -0.67
N VAL A 93 8.97 6.42 -1.62
CA VAL A 93 7.51 6.32 -1.43
C VAL A 93 6.91 5.49 -2.54
N ALA A 94 6.08 4.52 -2.18
CA ALA A 94 5.36 3.69 -3.14
C ALA A 94 4.49 4.54 -4.08
N ARG A 95 4.36 4.12 -5.33
CA ARG A 95 3.64 4.86 -6.40
C ARG A 95 2.21 5.21 -6.01
N CYS A 96 1.49 4.30 -5.35
CA CYS A 96 0.11 4.52 -4.92
C CYS A 96 -0.10 5.66 -3.92
N ALA A 97 0.98 6.17 -3.31
CA ALA A 97 0.93 7.22 -2.29
C ALA A 97 1.55 8.56 -2.74
N ARG A 98 1.87 8.71 -4.02
CA ARG A 98 2.48 9.94 -4.57
C ARG A 98 1.44 10.98 -5.00
N GLY A 99 0.38 10.54 -5.66
CA GLY A 99 -0.74 11.36 -6.14
C GLY A 99 -1.84 11.55 -5.10
N LEU A 100 -3.00 12.01 -5.57
CA LEU A 100 -4.22 12.08 -4.76
C LEU A 100 -4.56 10.69 -4.19
N ASP A 101 -5.22 10.66 -3.05
CA ASP A 101 -5.71 9.41 -2.47
C ASP A 101 -6.62 8.68 -3.48
N TYR A 102 -6.15 7.55 -3.98
CA TYR A 102 -6.85 6.77 -5.01
C TYR A 102 -8.26 6.33 -4.58
N HIS A 103 -8.53 6.23 -3.27
CA HIS A 103 -9.88 5.93 -2.81
C HIS A 103 -10.90 6.97 -3.28
N ILE A 104 -10.50 8.26 -3.31
CA ILE A 104 -11.36 9.36 -3.78
C ILE A 104 -11.67 9.17 -5.26
N LEU A 105 -10.64 8.91 -6.07
CA LEU A 105 -10.81 8.74 -7.52
C LEU A 105 -11.62 7.48 -7.87
N VAL A 106 -11.30 6.35 -7.22
CA VAL A 106 -12.03 5.08 -7.43
C VAL A 106 -13.51 5.22 -7.05
N GLU A 107 -13.81 5.88 -5.91
CA GLU A 107 -15.18 6.12 -5.48
C GLU A 107 -15.93 7.05 -6.45
N GLU A 108 -15.28 8.13 -6.91
CA GLU A 108 -15.87 9.06 -7.89
C GLU A 108 -16.19 8.38 -9.21
N LEU A 109 -15.23 7.65 -9.77
CA LEU A 109 -15.40 6.91 -11.03
C LEU A 109 -16.49 5.82 -10.90
N SER A 110 -16.47 5.07 -9.78
CA SER A 110 -17.50 4.06 -9.50
C SER A 110 -18.90 4.69 -9.40
N ARG A 111 -19.01 5.88 -8.82
CA ARG A 111 -20.27 6.62 -8.74
C ARG A 111 -20.75 7.06 -10.13
N LYS A 112 -19.87 7.55 -11.00
CA LYS A 112 -20.20 7.89 -12.39
C LYS A 112 -20.74 6.67 -13.16
N VAL A 113 -20.13 5.49 -12.96
CA VAL A 113 -20.65 4.23 -13.56
C VAL A 113 -22.06 3.92 -13.06
N VAL A 114 -22.32 4.05 -11.75
CA VAL A 114 -23.67 3.87 -11.17
C VAL A 114 -24.67 4.87 -11.72
N GLU A 115 -24.28 6.13 -11.89
CA GLU A 115 -25.16 7.17 -12.47
C GLU A 115 -25.52 6.86 -13.92
N LYS A 116 -24.58 6.40 -14.73
CA LYS A 116 -24.83 5.94 -16.10
C LYS A 116 -25.80 4.76 -16.12
N LEU A 117 -25.60 3.76 -15.28
CA LEU A 117 -26.51 2.62 -15.17
C LEU A 117 -27.94 3.05 -14.75
N LYS A 118 -28.08 4.05 -13.88
CA LYS A 118 -29.38 4.60 -13.49
C LYS A 118 -30.08 5.34 -14.63
N GLN A 119 -29.32 6.05 -15.43
CA GLN A 119 -29.86 6.84 -16.54
C GLN A 119 -30.28 5.94 -17.69
N GLU A 120 -29.48 4.97 -18.06
CA GLU A 120 -29.63 4.22 -19.31
C GLU A 120 -30.34 2.86 -19.13
N ILE A 121 -30.27 2.26 -17.93
CA ILE A 121 -30.76 0.88 -17.71
C ILE A 121 -31.89 0.80 -16.71
N ASN A 122 -31.68 1.23 -15.48
CA ASN A 122 -32.69 1.12 -14.41
C ASN A 122 -32.48 2.22 -13.36
N PRO A 123 -33.41 3.16 -13.20
CA PRO A 123 -33.28 4.25 -12.23
C PRO A 123 -33.33 3.81 -10.76
N THR A 124 -33.77 2.57 -10.48
CA THR A 124 -34.10 2.12 -9.10
C THR A 124 -33.51 0.78 -8.75
N PHE A 125 -32.20 0.64 -8.77
CA PHE A 125 -31.51 -0.56 -8.27
C PHE A 125 -30.75 -0.27 -6.98
N ALA A 126 -30.60 -1.30 -6.14
CA ALA A 126 -29.76 -1.21 -4.96
C ALA A 126 -28.29 -1.45 -5.32
N TYR A 127 -27.40 -0.64 -4.76
CA TYR A 127 -25.96 -0.78 -4.99
C TYR A 127 -25.14 -0.45 -3.74
N ARG A 128 -23.88 -0.90 -3.74
CA ARG A 128 -22.89 -0.52 -2.74
C ARG A 128 -21.50 -0.43 -3.41
N ILE A 129 -20.84 0.74 -3.26
CA ILE A 129 -19.48 0.97 -3.74
C ILE A 129 -18.51 0.66 -2.61
N LEU A 130 -17.42 -0.04 -2.92
CA LEU A 130 -16.39 -0.46 -1.99
C LEU A 130 -15.02 -0.27 -2.64
N CYS A 131 -14.03 0.18 -1.85
CA CYS A 131 -12.64 0.30 -2.24
C CYS A 131 -11.76 0.10 -1.00
N ASP A 132 -10.91 -0.92 -0.96
CA ASP A 132 -9.97 -1.30 0.12
C ASP A 132 -10.56 -1.41 1.54
N ARG A 133 -11.54 -0.58 1.88
CA ARG A 133 -12.22 -0.55 3.20
C ARG A 133 -13.30 -1.62 3.33
N SER A 134 -13.32 -2.57 2.44
CA SER A 134 -14.27 -3.67 2.42
C SER A 134 -13.64 -4.95 2.97
N PRO A 135 -14.43 -5.84 3.57
CA PRO A 135 -13.92 -7.15 3.95
C PRO A 135 -13.68 -8.08 2.76
N LEU A 136 -14.24 -7.76 1.58
CA LEU A 136 -14.23 -8.64 0.42
C LEU A 136 -12.84 -8.88 -0.16
N LEU A 137 -12.67 -9.99 -0.86
CA LEU A 137 -11.44 -10.35 -1.55
C LEU A 137 -11.36 -9.63 -2.92
N GLU A 138 -11.18 -8.32 -2.92
CA GLU A 138 -11.28 -7.47 -4.12
C GLU A 138 -10.40 -7.95 -5.28
N ARG A 139 -9.16 -8.34 -5.02
CA ARG A 139 -8.27 -8.90 -6.05
C ARG A 139 -8.83 -10.16 -6.71
N GLU A 140 -9.47 -11.03 -5.92
CA GLU A 140 -10.08 -12.26 -6.45
C GLU A 140 -11.36 -11.95 -7.24
N LEU A 141 -12.17 -11.00 -6.77
CA LEU A 141 -13.34 -10.52 -7.51
C LEU A 141 -12.93 -9.89 -8.84
N THR A 142 -11.89 -9.06 -8.84
CA THR A 142 -11.38 -8.39 -10.05
C THR A 142 -10.77 -9.40 -11.04
N ARG A 143 -10.06 -10.43 -10.54
CA ARG A 143 -9.62 -11.55 -11.38
C ARG A 143 -10.80 -12.26 -12.03
N ASN A 144 -11.84 -12.58 -11.24
CA ASN A 144 -13.03 -13.26 -11.75
C ASN A 144 -13.83 -12.41 -12.75
N SER A 145 -13.60 -11.11 -12.78
CA SER A 145 -14.20 -10.16 -13.75
C SER A 145 -13.36 -9.97 -15.02
N GLY A 146 -12.31 -10.77 -15.23
CA GLY A 146 -11.49 -10.70 -16.43
C GLY A 146 -10.58 -9.47 -16.55
N LEU A 147 -10.32 -8.72 -15.47
CA LEU A 147 -9.49 -7.51 -15.50
C LEU A 147 -8.00 -7.78 -15.26
N GLY A 148 -7.61 -9.02 -15.16
CA GLY A 148 -6.24 -9.43 -14.97
C GLY A 148 -6.11 -10.70 -14.14
N LEU A 149 -4.87 -11.08 -13.85
CA LEU A 149 -4.55 -12.28 -13.06
C LEU A 149 -3.85 -11.92 -11.74
N ILE A 150 -3.84 -12.86 -10.81
CA ILE A 150 -3.02 -12.76 -9.60
C ILE A 150 -1.62 -13.27 -9.92
N GLY A 151 -0.60 -12.41 -9.77
CA GLY A 151 0.80 -12.79 -9.92
C GLY A 151 1.37 -13.57 -8.73
N GLU A 152 2.56 -14.18 -8.88
CA GLU A 152 3.27 -14.83 -7.77
C GLU A 152 3.54 -13.91 -6.59
N ASN A 153 3.58 -12.58 -6.81
CA ASN A 153 3.69 -11.54 -5.78
C ASN A 153 2.38 -11.23 -5.05
N CYS A 154 1.31 -11.99 -5.32
CA CYS A 154 -0.02 -11.80 -4.74
C CYS A 154 -0.72 -10.48 -5.10
N THR A 155 -0.24 -9.73 -6.10
CA THR A 155 -0.95 -8.56 -6.65
C THR A 155 -1.78 -8.95 -7.88
N LEU A 156 -2.84 -8.17 -8.15
CA LEU A 156 -3.49 -8.23 -9.45
C LEU A 156 -2.54 -7.62 -10.50
N ILE A 157 -2.44 -8.22 -11.66
CA ILE A 157 -1.68 -7.73 -12.81
C ILE A 157 -2.66 -7.55 -13.95
N ASN A 158 -2.91 -6.30 -14.32
CA ASN A 158 -3.73 -5.93 -15.47
C ASN A 158 -2.88 -5.95 -16.73
N PRO A 159 -3.37 -6.41 -17.89
CA PRO A 159 -2.59 -6.49 -19.11
C PRO A 159 -2.10 -5.14 -19.66
N ILE A 160 -2.79 -4.04 -19.36
CA ILE A 160 -2.48 -2.69 -19.88
C ILE A 160 -1.66 -1.89 -18.84
N TYR A 161 -2.07 -1.93 -17.58
CA TYR A 161 -1.54 -1.08 -16.51
C TYR A 161 -0.65 -1.82 -15.52
N GLY A 162 -0.33 -3.09 -15.78
CA GLY A 162 0.46 -3.92 -14.87
C GLY A 162 -0.21 -4.07 -13.52
N SER A 163 0.58 -4.09 -12.45
CA SER A 163 0.05 -4.19 -11.09
C SER A 163 -0.21 -2.83 -10.41
N TYR A 164 -0.04 -1.72 -11.13
CA TYR A 164 -0.23 -0.37 -10.58
C TYR A 164 -1.66 0.13 -10.76
N THR A 165 -2.63 -0.68 -10.31
CA THR A 165 -4.06 -0.37 -10.35
C THR A 165 -4.68 -0.42 -8.97
N ALA A 166 -5.48 0.59 -8.63
CA ALA A 166 -6.39 0.59 -7.49
C ALA A 166 -7.70 -0.08 -7.90
N LEU A 167 -8.26 -0.91 -7.02
CA LEU A 167 -9.42 -1.73 -7.33
C LEU A 167 -10.67 -1.15 -6.66
N GLY A 168 -11.74 -1.04 -7.42
CA GLY A 168 -13.08 -0.71 -6.91
C GLY A 168 -14.05 -1.84 -7.17
N THR A 169 -15.03 -1.97 -6.30
CA THR A 169 -16.07 -2.99 -6.35
C THR A 169 -17.44 -2.34 -6.19
N ILE A 170 -18.34 -2.58 -7.13
CA ILE A 170 -19.72 -2.08 -7.09
C ILE A 170 -20.65 -3.30 -7.06
N LEU A 171 -21.25 -3.57 -5.90
CA LEU A 171 -22.28 -4.60 -5.79
C LEU A 171 -23.60 -4.02 -6.29
N VAL A 172 -24.36 -4.82 -7.05
CA VAL A 172 -25.68 -4.43 -7.57
C VAL A 172 -26.68 -5.59 -7.46
N ASP A 173 -27.96 -5.27 -7.27
CA ASP A 173 -29.05 -6.24 -7.26
C ASP A 173 -29.64 -6.53 -8.64
N MET A 174 -28.90 -6.18 -9.69
CA MET A 174 -29.23 -6.46 -11.09
C MET A 174 -28.44 -7.65 -11.61
N ASP A 175 -29.02 -8.41 -12.53
CA ASP A 175 -28.29 -9.44 -13.29
C ASP A 175 -27.55 -8.78 -14.45
N ILE A 176 -26.24 -8.92 -14.44
CA ILE A 176 -25.36 -8.52 -15.53
C ILE A 176 -24.59 -9.76 -15.97
N GLU A 177 -24.42 -9.94 -17.27
CA GLU A 177 -23.67 -11.06 -17.82
C GLU A 177 -22.21 -11.04 -17.32
N PRO A 178 -21.71 -12.12 -16.66
CA PRO A 178 -20.36 -12.12 -16.12
C PRO A 178 -19.31 -12.28 -17.20
N ASP A 179 -18.17 -11.64 -16.99
CA ASP A 179 -16.93 -11.94 -17.72
C ASP A 179 -16.33 -13.28 -17.29
N GLN A 180 -15.35 -13.75 -18.06
CA GLN A 180 -14.57 -14.93 -17.71
C GLN A 180 -13.22 -14.49 -17.14
N PRO A 181 -12.68 -15.19 -16.14
CA PRO A 181 -11.34 -14.94 -15.66
C PRO A 181 -10.31 -15.07 -16.77
N GLU A 182 -9.35 -14.17 -16.79
CA GLU A 182 -8.16 -14.35 -17.64
C GLU A 182 -7.14 -15.24 -16.91
N ASP A 183 -6.64 -16.26 -17.59
CA ASP A 183 -5.59 -17.15 -17.11
C ASP A 183 -4.31 -16.96 -17.94
N GLY A 184 -3.15 -16.90 -17.28
CA GLY A 184 -1.95 -17.42 -17.92
C GLY A 184 -0.86 -16.47 -18.38
N PHE A 185 -0.82 -15.16 -18.07
CA PHE A 185 0.34 -14.34 -18.48
C PHE A 185 1.40 -14.07 -17.40
N CYS A 186 1.20 -14.45 -16.14
CA CYS A 186 2.29 -14.45 -15.16
C CYS A 186 3.36 -15.45 -15.58
N GLN A 187 4.57 -14.97 -15.89
CA GLN A 187 5.68 -15.80 -16.40
C GLN A 187 6.25 -16.77 -15.34
N LYS A 188 5.81 -16.70 -14.10
CA LYS A 188 6.29 -17.54 -12.96
C LYS A 188 7.82 -17.52 -12.82
N CYS A 189 8.44 -16.37 -13.13
CA CYS A 189 9.91 -16.23 -13.22
C CYS A 189 10.60 -16.09 -11.85
N GLY A 190 9.86 -15.96 -10.74
CA GLY A 190 10.41 -15.85 -9.38
C GLY A 190 11.01 -14.49 -9.00
N LYS A 191 11.26 -13.57 -9.94
CA LYS A 191 11.97 -12.30 -9.70
C LYS A 191 11.37 -11.46 -8.56
N CYS A 192 10.05 -11.42 -8.43
CA CYS A 192 9.39 -10.69 -7.33
C CYS A 192 9.71 -11.28 -5.96
N ARG A 193 9.90 -12.60 -5.85
CA ARG A 193 10.27 -13.28 -4.60
C ARG A 193 11.73 -13.07 -4.27
N GLU A 194 12.61 -13.18 -5.27
CA GLU A 194 14.06 -12.94 -5.12
C GLU A 194 14.35 -11.49 -4.72
N ALA A 195 13.62 -10.53 -5.28
CA ALA A 195 13.79 -9.12 -4.97
C ALA A 195 13.23 -8.71 -3.59
N CYS A 196 12.37 -9.54 -2.96
CA CYS A 196 11.75 -9.19 -1.69
C CYS A 196 12.78 -9.19 -0.55
N PRO A 197 13.15 -8.02 0.04
CA PRO A 197 14.27 -7.95 0.98
C PRO A 197 14.01 -8.68 2.30
N THR A 198 12.74 -8.86 2.67
CA THR A 198 12.35 -9.51 3.93
C THR A 198 11.92 -10.97 3.74
N GLY A 199 11.90 -11.48 2.51
CA GLY A 199 11.36 -12.80 2.23
C GLY A 199 9.86 -12.94 2.49
N ALA A 200 9.11 -11.82 2.53
CA ALA A 200 7.67 -11.84 2.75
C ALA A 200 6.92 -12.71 1.73
N LEU A 201 7.41 -12.81 0.50
CA LEU A 201 6.90 -13.69 -0.55
C LEU A 201 7.52 -15.09 -0.38
N ALA A 202 7.01 -15.86 0.58
CA ALA A 202 7.59 -17.14 1.02
C ALA A 202 7.54 -18.24 -0.05
N ALA A 203 6.54 -18.22 -0.92
CA ALA A 203 6.37 -19.13 -2.05
C ALA A 203 5.48 -18.48 -3.13
N PRO A 204 5.36 -19.07 -4.34
CA PRO A 204 4.43 -18.58 -5.35
C PRO A 204 3.02 -18.41 -4.77
N TYR A 205 2.43 -17.22 -4.96
CA TYR A 205 1.09 -16.86 -4.46
C TYR A 205 0.92 -16.92 -2.93
N ILE A 206 2.02 -16.96 -2.17
CA ILE A 206 2.00 -17.00 -0.71
C ILE A 206 2.81 -15.82 -0.15
N ILE A 207 2.12 -14.94 0.54
CA ILE A 207 2.72 -13.82 1.27
C ILE A 207 2.57 -14.01 2.78
N ASN A 208 3.64 -13.72 3.53
CA ASN A 208 3.53 -13.41 4.95
C ASN A 208 3.43 -11.89 5.12
N PRO A 209 2.25 -11.33 5.33
CA PRO A 209 2.08 -9.88 5.39
C PRO A 209 2.80 -9.26 6.59
N ASN A 210 3.06 -10.02 7.68
CA ASN A 210 3.79 -9.53 8.85
C ASN A 210 5.28 -9.21 8.55
N LEU A 211 5.81 -9.73 7.44
CA LEU A 211 7.14 -9.41 6.94
C LEU A 211 7.11 -8.41 5.77
N CYS A 212 5.94 -8.10 5.22
CA CYS A 212 5.83 -7.20 4.06
C CYS A 212 6.14 -5.75 4.45
N LEU A 213 7.13 -5.14 3.80
CA LEU A 213 7.49 -3.74 4.07
C LEU A 213 6.33 -2.78 3.82
N SER A 214 5.44 -3.07 2.86
CA SER A 214 4.25 -2.25 2.65
C SER A 214 3.35 -2.22 3.89
N TYR A 215 3.16 -3.36 4.56
CA TYR A 215 2.45 -3.42 5.84
C TYR A 215 3.26 -2.74 6.98
N LEU A 216 4.54 -3.08 7.13
CA LEU A 216 5.38 -2.61 8.22
C LEU A 216 5.57 -1.09 8.23
N THR A 217 5.67 -0.46 7.06
CA THR A 217 5.72 1.01 6.94
C THR A 217 4.44 1.68 7.41
N GLN A 218 3.34 0.96 7.45
CA GLN A 218 2.02 1.45 7.85
C GLN A 218 1.63 1.03 9.27
N ALA A 219 2.18 -0.07 9.80
CA ALA A 219 1.92 -0.53 11.16
C ALA A 219 2.39 0.51 12.20
N PRO A 220 1.59 0.81 13.24
CA PRO A 220 1.98 1.74 14.30
C PRO A 220 2.99 1.13 15.26
N GLY A 221 3.54 1.96 16.14
CA GLY A 221 4.44 1.53 17.23
C GLY A 221 5.86 1.25 16.78
N ILE A 222 6.54 0.39 17.53
CA ILE A 222 7.94 0.03 17.30
C ILE A 222 8.07 -0.85 16.05
N PHE A 223 8.94 -0.45 15.12
CA PHE A 223 9.29 -1.28 13.96
C PHE A 223 10.23 -2.41 14.42
N PRO A 224 9.99 -3.69 14.03
CA PRO A 224 10.81 -4.81 14.45
C PRO A 224 12.29 -4.57 14.14
N ARG A 225 13.15 -4.73 15.14
CA ARG A 225 14.57 -4.33 15.09
C ARG A 225 15.31 -5.04 13.96
N GLU A 226 15.09 -6.35 13.84
CA GLU A 226 15.71 -7.23 12.86
C GLU A 226 15.35 -6.88 11.41
N LEU A 227 14.18 -6.23 11.22
CA LEU A 227 13.70 -5.83 9.89
C LEU A 227 14.08 -4.39 9.51
N ARG A 228 14.55 -3.56 10.47
CA ARG A 228 14.93 -2.15 10.18
C ARG A 228 16.00 -2.01 9.10
N PRO A 229 17.08 -2.83 9.08
CA PRO A 229 18.06 -2.78 7.99
C PRO A 229 17.45 -3.09 6.63
N LEU A 230 16.47 -3.98 6.58
CA LEU A 230 15.79 -4.43 5.36
C LEU A 230 14.77 -3.41 4.83
N LEU A 231 14.38 -2.43 5.65
CA LEU A 231 13.52 -1.32 5.22
C LEU A 231 14.19 -0.48 4.11
N GLY A 232 15.53 -0.43 4.08
CA GLY A 232 16.23 0.43 3.14
C GLY A 232 15.87 1.90 3.36
N ARG A 233 15.40 2.55 2.30
CA ARG A 233 14.96 3.96 2.32
C ARG A 233 13.44 4.14 2.30
N GLN A 234 12.66 3.05 2.43
CA GLN A 234 11.20 3.11 2.32
C GLN A 234 10.59 3.96 3.46
N VAL A 235 9.84 4.98 3.09
CA VAL A 235 9.09 5.84 4.02
C VAL A 235 7.64 5.41 4.12
N TYR A 236 7.02 5.02 2.99
CA TYR A 236 5.65 4.53 2.95
C TYR A 236 5.42 3.57 1.79
N GLY A 237 4.80 2.43 2.08
CA GLY A 237 4.56 1.39 1.10
C GLY A 237 5.87 0.72 0.65
N CYS A 238 5.79 -0.13 -0.37
CA CYS A 238 6.93 -0.80 -0.98
C CYS A 238 6.52 -1.37 -2.33
N ASP A 239 7.21 -0.99 -3.40
CA ASP A 239 6.94 -1.46 -4.76
C ASP A 239 8.00 -2.44 -5.29
N ILE A 240 8.98 -2.86 -4.50
CA ILE A 240 10.14 -3.67 -4.93
C ILE A 240 9.71 -4.91 -5.74
N CYS A 241 8.70 -5.65 -5.27
CA CYS A 241 8.21 -6.84 -5.98
C CYS A 241 7.45 -6.50 -7.27
N GLN A 242 6.87 -5.30 -7.37
CA GLN A 242 6.19 -4.79 -8.56
C GLN A 242 7.21 -4.27 -9.58
N GLU A 243 8.21 -3.52 -9.13
CA GLU A 243 9.30 -2.98 -9.97
C GLU A 243 10.18 -4.08 -10.57
N SER A 244 10.38 -5.19 -9.85
CA SER A 244 11.11 -6.35 -10.36
C SER A 244 10.31 -7.20 -11.37
N CYS A 245 8.99 -6.96 -11.48
CA CYS A 245 8.12 -7.74 -12.36
C CYS A 245 8.28 -7.31 -13.82
N PRO A 246 8.62 -8.23 -14.76
CA PRO A 246 8.72 -7.90 -16.16
C PRO A 246 7.43 -7.34 -16.79
N LEU A 247 6.28 -7.74 -16.23
CA LEU A 247 4.96 -7.29 -16.71
C LEU A 247 4.64 -5.83 -16.36
N ASN A 248 5.51 -5.16 -15.60
CA ASN A 248 5.38 -3.75 -15.25
C ASN A 248 6.35 -2.84 -16.03
N ARG A 249 7.08 -3.36 -17.04
CA ARG A 249 8.10 -2.57 -17.76
C ARG A 249 7.52 -1.62 -18.79
N ASP A 250 6.61 -2.12 -19.62
CA ASP A 250 6.06 -1.41 -20.77
C ASP A 250 4.56 -1.11 -20.57
N ILE A 251 4.21 -0.69 -19.37
CA ILE A 251 2.82 -0.40 -18.99
C ILE A 251 2.42 1.01 -19.44
N THR A 252 1.11 1.19 -19.66
CA THR A 252 0.53 2.51 -19.90
C THR A 252 0.48 3.30 -18.59
N SER A 253 0.92 4.56 -18.66
CA SER A 253 0.79 5.49 -17.52
C SER A 253 -0.67 5.81 -17.24
N SER A 254 -0.95 6.20 -15.98
CA SER A 254 -2.30 6.64 -15.59
C SER A 254 -2.75 7.84 -16.45
N PRO A 255 -3.95 7.81 -17.03
CA PRO A 255 -4.53 8.94 -17.73
C PRO A 255 -5.08 10.03 -16.80
N PHE A 256 -5.11 9.78 -15.47
CA PHE A 256 -5.70 10.66 -14.49
C PHE A 256 -4.67 11.69 -13.99
N PRO A 257 -4.89 13.01 -14.23
CA PRO A 257 -3.98 14.07 -13.79
C PRO A 257 -3.76 14.09 -12.28
N GLU A 258 -4.77 13.71 -11.50
CA GLU A 258 -4.73 13.63 -10.05
C GLU A 258 -3.70 12.62 -9.54
N MET A 259 -3.43 11.57 -10.32
CA MET A 259 -2.39 10.57 -10.04
C MET A 259 -1.00 11.03 -10.48
N ALA A 260 -0.91 11.92 -11.47
CA ALA A 260 0.35 12.47 -11.95
C ALA A 260 0.91 13.59 -11.06
N PHE A 261 0.04 14.32 -10.33
CA PHE A 261 0.47 15.36 -9.42
C PHE A 261 1.07 14.77 -8.15
N SER A 262 2.30 15.20 -7.80
CA SER A 262 3.03 14.64 -6.67
C SER A 262 2.79 15.45 -5.40
N TYR A 263 1.80 15.06 -4.60
CA TYR A 263 1.60 15.59 -3.23
C TYR A 263 2.61 15.03 -2.24
N PHE A 264 3.11 13.81 -2.49
CA PHE A 264 4.19 13.21 -1.74
C PHE A 264 5.27 12.79 -2.74
N PRO A 265 6.44 13.44 -2.76
CA PRO A 265 7.50 13.13 -3.72
C PRO A 265 7.90 11.65 -3.70
N ALA A 266 8.28 11.10 -4.85
CA ALA A 266 8.78 9.72 -4.96
C ALA A 266 9.97 9.49 -4.02
N GLU A 267 10.85 10.49 -3.93
CA GLU A 267 12.02 10.50 -3.05
C GLU A 267 12.00 11.75 -2.16
N PRO A 268 11.24 11.73 -1.04
CA PRO A 268 11.17 12.87 -0.15
C PRO A 268 12.49 13.05 0.61
N LEU A 269 12.93 14.30 0.76
CA LEU A 269 14.02 14.63 1.66
C LEU A 269 13.62 14.29 3.11
N LEU A 270 14.47 13.52 3.80
CA LEU A 270 14.13 12.99 5.12
C LEU A 270 14.15 14.06 6.21
N MET A 271 15.07 15.03 6.12
CA MET A 271 15.16 16.11 7.11
C MET A 271 13.93 17.04 7.14
N PRO A 272 13.41 17.56 6.00
CA PRO A 272 12.14 18.28 5.97
C PRO A 272 10.96 17.44 6.48
N LEU A 273 10.90 16.16 6.16
CA LEU A 273 9.82 15.26 6.60
C LEU A 273 9.77 15.13 8.14
N LEU A 274 10.92 15.10 8.82
CA LEU A 274 10.97 15.08 10.28
C LEU A 274 10.38 16.36 10.92
N ARG A 275 10.46 17.49 10.22
CA ARG A 275 10.04 18.82 10.71
C ARG A 275 8.69 19.25 10.20
N ILE A 276 8.03 18.46 9.35
CA ILE A 276 6.76 18.83 8.71
C ILE A 276 5.71 19.22 9.76
N THR A 277 5.14 20.40 9.60
CA THR A 277 4.08 20.89 10.48
C THR A 277 2.78 20.14 10.22
N GLN A 278 1.83 20.21 11.16
CA GLN A 278 0.51 19.59 10.96
C GLN A 278 -0.27 20.25 9.80
N LYS A 279 -0.05 21.54 9.57
CA LYS A 279 -0.69 22.26 8.45
C LYS A 279 -0.14 21.78 7.11
N GLU A 280 1.17 21.75 6.96
CA GLU A 280 1.84 21.25 5.74
C GLU A 280 1.49 19.78 5.47
N TYR A 281 1.53 18.94 6.51
CA TYR A 281 1.13 17.53 6.39
C TYR A 281 -0.28 17.39 5.81
N LYS A 282 -1.27 18.12 6.35
CA LYS A 282 -2.67 18.05 5.89
C LYS A 282 -2.86 18.55 4.46
N SER A 283 -2.09 19.56 4.03
CA SER A 283 -2.19 20.13 2.68
C SER A 283 -1.34 19.43 1.61
N THR A 284 -0.55 18.43 2.00
CA THR A 284 0.31 17.65 1.09
C THR A 284 0.09 16.15 1.30
N ILE A 285 0.91 15.48 2.11
CA ILE A 285 0.86 14.03 2.36
C ILE A 285 -0.53 13.58 2.82
N GLY A 286 -1.22 14.40 3.60
CA GLY A 286 -2.58 14.13 4.08
C GLY A 286 -3.63 13.97 2.97
N LEU A 287 -3.33 14.44 1.74
CA LEU A 287 -4.19 14.29 0.56
C LEU A 287 -3.92 12.98 -0.19
N THR A 288 -2.89 12.25 0.17
CA THR A 288 -2.50 10.96 -0.45
C THR A 288 -2.96 9.77 0.39
N SER A 289 -2.87 8.58 -0.17
CA SER A 289 -3.14 7.34 0.58
C SER A 289 -2.19 7.13 1.78
N ALA A 290 -1.06 7.86 1.89
CA ALA A 290 -0.20 7.84 3.07
C ALA A 290 -0.78 8.64 4.24
N GLY A 291 -1.74 9.53 3.99
CA GLY A 291 -2.32 10.43 4.99
C GLY A 291 -3.02 9.75 6.15
N TRP A 292 -3.59 8.57 5.95
CA TRP A 292 -4.40 7.86 6.94
C TRP A 292 -3.64 7.42 8.20
N ARG A 293 -2.31 7.24 8.12
CA ARG A 293 -1.48 6.76 9.24
C ARG A 293 -0.94 7.88 10.14
N GLY A 294 -1.08 9.12 9.70
CA GLY A 294 -0.55 10.27 10.43
C GLY A 294 0.99 10.38 10.34
N LYS A 295 1.50 11.56 10.65
CA LYS A 295 2.91 11.90 10.46
C LYS A 295 3.89 11.10 11.33
N THR A 296 3.47 10.64 12.52
CA THR A 296 4.38 9.90 13.43
C THR A 296 4.93 8.63 12.79
N THR A 297 4.08 7.85 12.12
CA THR A 297 4.50 6.62 11.44
C THR A 297 5.50 6.91 10.30
N LEU A 298 5.25 7.96 9.50
CA LEU A 298 6.16 8.37 8.42
C LEU A 298 7.50 8.89 8.97
N GLN A 299 7.47 9.68 10.04
CA GLN A 299 8.68 10.18 10.71
C GLN A 299 9.50 9.05 11.32
N ARG A 300 8.85 8.04 11.93
CA ARG A 300 9.53 6.81 12.39
C ARG A 300 10.28 6.13 11.24
N ASN A 301 9.62 5.94 10.10
CA ASN A 301 10.23 5.29 8.94
C ASN A 301 11.37 6.15 8.37
N ALA A 302 11.22 7.47 8.34
CA ALA A 302 12.28 8.39 7.92
C ALA A 302 13.53 8.30 8.82
N VAL A 303 13.33 8.18 10.14
CA VAL A 303 14.44 7.97 11.10
C VAL A 303 15.15 6.66 10.82
N ILE A 304 14.41 5.57 10.55
CA ILE A 304 15.02 4.27 10.19
C ILE A 304 15.79 4.39 8.87
N ALA A 305 15.23 5.03 7.87
CA ALA A 305 15.89 5.27 6.58
C ALA A 305 17.22 6.05 6.75
N MET A 306 17.25 7.09 7.61
CA MET A 306 18.48 7.80 7.94
C MET A 306 19.55 6.88 8.57
N GLY A 307 19.14 5.99 9.48
CA GLY A 307 20.03 4.99 10.06
C GLY A 307 20.59 3.99 9.02
N ASN A 308 19.80 3.66 8.00
CA ASN A 308 20.22 2.79 6.90
C ASN A 308 21.16 3.50 5.91
N ILE A 309 20.90 4.77 5.61
CA ILE A 309 21.76 5.61 4.75
C ILE A 309 23.12 5.88 5.41
N LYS A 310 23.15 5.98 6.75
CA LYS A 310 24.35 6.22 7.57
C LYS A 310 25.09 7.53 7.24
N ASP A 311 24.37 8.55 6.79
CA ASP A 311 24.97 9.85 6.51
C ASP A 311 25.28 10.61 7.82
N PRO A 312 26.52 11.00 8.10
CA PRO A 312 26.90 11.76 9.27
C PRO A 312 26.17 13.09 9.43
N SER A 313 25.70 13.71 8.34
CA SER A 313 24.92 14.95 8.38
C SER A 313 23.61 14.81 9.17
N SER A 314 23.08 13.58 9.26
CA SER A 314 21.85 13.26 10.00
C SER A 314 22.02 13.27 11.52
N VAL A 315 23.25 13.18 12.04
CA VAL A 315 23.52 12.98 13.48
C VAL A 315 22.93 14.11 14.33
N ARG A 316 23.09 15.36 13.92
CA ARG A 316 22.54 16.51 14.68
C ARG A 316 21.04 16.42 14.88
N SER A 317 20.30 16.06 13.84
CA SER A 317 18.84 15.99 13.91
C SER A 317 18.38 14.74 14.64
N LEU A 318 19.04 13.61 14.46
CA LEU A 318 18.74 12.39 15.21
C LEU A 318 19.02 12.57 16.71
N THR A 319 20.10 13.25 17.08
CA THR A 319 20.39 13.61 18.48
C THR A 319 19.28 14.49 19.07
N ALA A 320 18.85 15.52 18.33
CA ALA A 320 17.76 16.39 18.79
C ALA A 320 16.44 15.62 18.98
N LEU A 321 16.14 14.64 18.11
CA LEU A 321 14.98 13.74 18.30
C LEU A 321 15.15 12.84 19.52
N LEU A 322 16.32 12.24 19.72
CA LEU A 322 16.60 11.37 20.87
C LEU A 322 16.41 12.14 22.19
N GLU A 323 16.89 13.37 22.27
CA GLU A 323 16.85 14.19 23.49
C GLU A 323 15.48 14.80 23.75
N ASN A 324 14.75 15.22 22.72
CA ASN A 324 13.64 16.17 22.89
C ASN A 324 12.29 15.74 22.28
N ASP A 325 12.22 14.68 21.48
CA ASP A 325 10.92 14.29 20.92
C ASP A 325 10.03 13.68 22.04
N PRO A 326 8.79 14.18 22.21
CA PRO A 326 7.92 13.69 23.27
C PRO A 326 7.46 12.23 23.08
N ARG A 327 7.65 11.68 21.89
CA ARG A 327 7.16 10.33 21.52
C ARG A 327 8.27 9.29 21.71
N PRO A 328 8.12 8.34 22.66
CA PRO A 328 9.12 7.29 22.90
C PRO A 328 9.47 6.50 21.62
N VAL A 329 8.47 6.23 20.78
CA VAL A 329 8.67 5.53 19.51
C VAL A 329 9.68 6.23 18.57
N ILE A 330 9.68 7.57 18.54
CA ILE A 330 10.65 8.32 17.72
C ILE A 330 12.03 8.29 18.38
N ARG A 331 12.11 8.50 19.72
CA ARG A 331 13.37 8.44 20.46
C ARG A 331 14.06 7.08 20.33
N ALA A 332 13.29 5.98 20.44
CA ALA A 332 13.83 4.61 20.29
C ALA A 332 14.46 4.39 18.90
N HIS A 333 13.77 4.82 17.84
CA HIS A 333 14.32 4.68 16.49
C HIS A 333 15.49 5.64 16.22
N ALA A 334 15.49 6.84 16.84
CA ALA A 334 16.63 7.76 16.77
C ALA A 334 17.88 7.16 17.45
N ALA A 335 17.72 6.50 18.62
CA ALA A 335 18.80 5.76 19.26
C ALA A 335 19.39 4.69 18.33
N TRP A 336 18.52 3.86 17.74
CA TRP A 336 18.96 2.85 16.77
C TRP A 336 19.69 3.46 15.57
N ALA A 337 19.15 4.54 14.98
CA ALA A 337 19.74 5.20 13.82
C ALA A 337 21.13 5.79 14.15
N LEU A 338 21.31 6.43 15.31
CA LEU A 338 22.60 6.91 15.79
C LEU A 338 23.59 5.76 15.99
N GLY A 339 23.14 4.62 16.55
CA GLY A 339 23.94 3.41 16.68
C GLY A 339 24.38 2.80 15.33
N ARG A 340 23.62 3.03 14.25
CA ARG A 340 23.99 2.63 12.89
C ARG A 340 25.00 3.56 12.23
N ILE A 341 24.95 4.87 12.54
CA ILE A 341 25.88 5.87 11.99
C ILE A 341 27.23 5.84 12.72
N ARG A 342 27.22 5.70 14.06
CA ARG A 342 28.40 5.47 14.92
C ARG A 342 29.53 6.50 14.82
N THR A 343 29.24 7.77 14.57
CA THR A 343 30.23 8.84 14.75
C THR A 343 30.47 9.07 16.26
N GLU A 344 31.59 9.68 16.64
CA GLU A 344 31.88 10.05 18.05
C GLU A 344 30.72 10.86 18.65
N LYS A 345 30.17 11.82 17.89
CA LYS A 345 29.01 12.63 18.32
C LYS A 345 27.75 11.79 18.52
N ALA A 346 27.53 10.79 17.67
CA ALA A 346 26.40 9.87 17.80
C ALA A 346 26.54 8.99 19.06
N LEU A 347 27.74 8.45 19.32
CA LEU A 347 28.01 7.64 20.51
C LEU A 347 27.88 8.46 21.79
N PHE A 348 28.40 9.68 21.82
CA PHE A 348 28.24 10.59 22.95
C PHE A 348 26.77 10.91 23.26
N ALA A 349 25.95 11.13 22.21
CA ALA A 349 24.51 11.33 22.41
C ALA A 349 23.79 10.11 22.97
N LEU A 350 24.19 8.91 22.55
CA LEU A 350 23.67 7.65 23.10
C LEU A 350 24.08 7.45 24.57
N GLU A 351 25.34 7.70 24.95
CA GLU A 351 25.83 7.60 26.32
C GLU A 351 25.07 8.54 27.27
N LYS A 352 24.85 9.80 26.82
CA LYS A 352 24.05 10.78 27.56
C LYS A 352 22.59 10.32 27.73
N SER A 353 22.00 9.74 26.67
CA SER A 353 20.63 9.23 26.70
C SER A 353 20.49 8.02 27.63
N ASP A 354 21.44 7.08 27.64
CA ASP A 354 21.40 5.90 28.52
C ASP A 354 21.32 6.28 30.00
N GLN A 355 21.92 7.41 30.40
CA GLN A 355 21.91 7.92 31.76
C GLN A 355 20.60 8.64 32.16
N ASN A 356 19.90 9.25 31.20
CA ASN A 356 18.83 10.21 31.48
C ASN A 356 17.45 9.83 30.93
N GLU A 357 17.34 8.82 30.06
CA GLU A 357 16.09 8.45 29.40
C GLU A 357 15.11 7.77 30.38
N PRO A 358 13.91 8.30 30.59
CA PRO A 358 12.94 7.75 31.54
C PRO A 358 12.26 6.47 31.03
N GLU A 359 12.10 6.30 29.71
CA GLU A 359 11.34 5.20 29.13
C GLU A 359 12.21 3.94 28.96
N ALA A 360 11.74 2.82 29.52
CA ALA A 360 12.48 1.56 29.54
C ALA A 360 12.81 1.04 28.13
N ASP A 361 11.85 1.12 27.20
CA ASP A 361 12.02 0.66 25.83
C ASP A 361 13.06 1.49 25.07
N VAL A 362 13.09 2.80 25.31
CA VAL A 362 14.09 3.70 24.70
C VAL A 362 15.48 3.43 25.28
N ARG A 363 15.58 3.22 26.60
CA ARG A 363 16.85 2.81 27.23
C ARG A 363 17.38 1.49 26.68
N ALA A 364 16.50 0.50 26.49
CA ALA A 364 16.89 -0.78 25.91
C ALA A 364 17.45 -0.63 24.49
N GLU A 365 16.80 0.22 23.68
CA GLU A 365 17.29 0.53 22.33
C GLU A 365 18.63 1.29 22.37
N THR A 366 18.79 2.23 23.28
CA THR A 366 20.03 3.01 23.45
C THR A 366 21.21 2.10 23.83
N LYS A 367 21.01 1.20 24.82
CA LYS A 367 22.04 0.21 25.20
C LYS A 367 22.43 -0.71 24.06
N ALA A 368 21.43 -1.25 23.36
CA ALA A 368 21.68 -2.11 22.21
C ALA A 368 22.40 -1.36 21.07
N ALA A 369 22.12 -0.07 20.87
CA ALA A 369 22.83 0.78 19.89
C ALA A 369 24.28 1.03 20.28
N LEU A 370 24.57 1.25 21.57
CA LEU A 370 25.95 1.37 22.09
C LEU A 370 26.75 0.09 21.88
N GLU A 371 26.15 -1.07 22.14
CA GLU A 371 26.77 -2.40 21.96
C GLU A 371 26.94 -2.80 20.48
N GLY A 372 26.41 -2.01 19.54
CA GLY A 372 26.50 -2.29 18.10
C GLY A 372 25.52 -3.35 17.62
N ARG A 373 24.51 -3.62 18.43
CA ARG A 373 23.42 -4.58 18.13
C ARG A 373 22.26 -3.92 17.42
#